data_197eff15d8a96f04c87600499f146883
#
_entry.id   197eff15d8a96f04c87600499f146883
#
_cell.length_a   1.000
_cell.length_b   1.000
_cell.length_c   1.000
_cell.angle_alpha   90.00
_cell.angle_beta   90.00
_cell.angle_gamma   90.00
#
_symmetry.space_group_name_H-M   'P 1'
#
loop_
_entity.id
_entity.type
_entity.pdbx_description
1 polymer ?
#
loop_
_entity_poly.entity_id
_entity_poly.type
_entity_poly.pdbx_seq_one_letter_code
_entity_poly.pdbx_strand_id
1 'polypeptide(L)'
;MTKRMKQIAALLTCGLVLASGTSVYAGNAEGTLLGYPISLEVSVRKASAMTAGSYPKTTIYPYRYATGGSANQLIPMTAVSGGGTASVYAPDGWDIGKAESLHENGGVKAYLVAYP
;
A
#
# COMPACT_ATOMS: atom_id res chain seq x y z
N MET A 1 9.29 20.54 8.92
CA MET A 1 9.55 19.17 8.52
C MET A 1 9.61 18.21 9.68
N THR A 2 10.52 18.42 10.58
CA THR A 2 10.65 17.58 11.76
C THR A 2 9.38 17.50 12.55
N LYS A 3 8.63 18.57 12.61
CA LYS A 3 7.38 18.56 13.36
C LYS A 3 6.39 17.54 12.83
N ARG A 4 6.28 17.46 11.51
CA ARG A 4 5.37 16.48 10.91
C ARG A 4 5.83 15.07 11.16
N MET A 5 7.11 14.85 11.13
CA MET A 5 7.64 13.53 11.43
C MET A 5 7.32 13.11 12.85
N LYS A 6 7.43 14.04 13.78
CA LYS A 6 7.08 13.77 15.17
C LYS A 6 5.60 13.46 15.32
N GLN A 7 4.76 14.21 14.62
CA GLN A 7 3.32 13.95 14.66
C GLN A 7 2.98 12.57 14.15
N ILE A 8 3.61 12.18 13.05
CA ILE A 8 3.41 10.85 12.52
C ILE A 8 3.83 9.81 13.54
N ALA A 9 4.98 10.01 14.16
CA ALA A 9 5.48 9.08 15.15
C ALA A 9 4.50 8.93 16.32
N ALA A 10 3.79 9.99 16.67
CA ALA A 10 2.85 9.92 17.77
C ALA A 10 1.65 9.02 17.50
N LEU A 11 1.44 8.63 16.25
CA LEU A 11 0.35 7.75 15.88
C LEU A 11 0.71 6.28 15.98
N LEU A 12 1.88 5.96 16.47
CA LEU A 12 2.36 4.58 16.53
C LEU A 12 1.85 3.81 17.72
N THR A 13 0.95 4.38 18.50
CA THR A 13 0.52 3.79 19.76
C THR A 13 -0.22 2.47 19.60
N CYS A 14 -0.75 2.19 18.43
CA CYS A 14 -1.53 0.97 18.22
C CYS A 14 -0.73 -0.13 17.56
N GLY A 15 0.59 0.01 17.45
CA GLY A 15 1.41 -0.95 16.73
C GLY A 15 1.30 -0.82 15.22
N LEU A 16 0.51 0.11 14.75
CA LEU A 16 0.39 0.44 13.35
C LEU A 16 1.12 1.76 13.12
N VAL A 17 2.09 1.73 12.22
CA VAL A 17 2.94 2.88 11.95
C VAL A 17 2.55 3.47 10.60
N LEU A 18 2.29 4.78 10.56
CA LEU A 18 2.22 5.47 9.28
C LEU A 18 3.65 5.67 8.82
N ALA A 19 3.92 5.35 7.55
CA ALA A 19 5.26 5.44 7.02
C ALA A 19 5.77 6.87 7.10
N SER A 20 6.95 7.04 7.71
CA SER A 20 7.59 8.34 7.82
C SER A 20 8.04 8.81 6.43
N GLY A 21 7.85 10.10 6.15
CA GLY A 21 8.25 10.64 4.87
C GLY A 21 7.44 10.12 3.70
N THR A 22 6.22 9.63 3.96
CA THR A 22 5.36 9.09 2.92
C THR A 22 5.13 10.12 1.82
N SER A 23 5.35 9.68 0.58
CA SER A 23 5.02 10.44 -0.63
C SER A 23 3.96 9.68 -1.39
N VAL A 24 2.91 10.39 -1.81
CA VAL A 24 1.82 9.79 -2.56
C VAL A 24 1.65 10.56 -3.85
N TYR A 25 1.84 9.88 -4.97
CA TYR A 25 1.66 10.44 -6.31
C TYR A 25 0.71 9.53 -7.07
N ALA A 26 0.14 10.04 -8.15
CA ALA A 26 -0.66 9.20 -9.03
C ALA A 26 0.17 7.99 -9.44
N GLY A 27 -0.31 6.80 -9.10
CA GLY A 27 0.36 5.55 -9.42
C GLY A 27 1.44 5.11 -8.46
N ASN A 28 1.76 5.89 -7.41
CA ASN A 28 2.93 5.59 -6.59
C ASN A 28 2.77 6.13 -5.18
N ALA A 29 3.20 5.33 -4.20
CA ALA A 29 3.34 5.75 -2.81
C ALA A 29 4.61 5.14 -2.25
N GLU A 30 5.37 5.91 -1.47
CA GLU A 30 6.64 5.48 -0.90
C GLU A 30 6.75 5.94 0.54
N GLY A 31 7.56 5.21 1.29
CA GLY A 31 7.85 5.58 2.67
C GLY A 31 8.93 4.71 3.25
N THR A 32 9.03 4.71 4.57
CA THR A 32 9.98 3.86 5.28
C THR A 32 9.30 3.17 6.45
N LEU A 33 9.80 1.99 6.78
CA LEU A 33 9.37 1.21 7.94
C LEU A 33 10.63 0.72 8.63
N LEU A 34 10.85 1.14 9.87
CA LEU A 34 12.07 0.84 10.62
C LEU A 34 13.34 1.26 9.85
N GLY A 35 13.26 2.37 9.12
CA GLY A 35 14.38 2.85 8.33
C GLY A 35 14.58 2.17 6.99
N TYR A 36 13.81 1.14 6.67
CA TYR A 36 13.88 0.44 5.40
C TYR A 36 12.83 0.97 4.43
N PRO A 37 13.15 1.03 3.13
CA PRO A 37 12.17 1.54 2.17
C PRO A 37 10.97 0.61 1.99
N ILE A 38 9.80 1.19 1.81
CA ILE A 38 8.60 0.49 1.39
C ILE A 38 7.99 1.26 0.22
N SER A 39 7.30 0.55 -0.65
CA SER A 39 6.69 1.18 -1.82
C SER A 39 5.45 0.44 -2.28
N LEU A 40 4.59 1.18 -2.98
CA LEU A 40 3.42 0.64 -3.64
C LEU A 40 3.28 1.36 -4.98
N GLU A 41 3.20 0.60 -6.06
CA GLU A 41 2.96 1.13 -7.40
C GLU A 41 1.65 0.57 -7.93
N VAL A 42 0.81 1.42 -8.50
CA VAL A 42 -0.51 1.02 -8.99
C VAL A 42 -0.71 1.56 -10.38
N SER A 43 -1.12 0.69 -11.28
CA SER A 43 -1.63 1.07 -12.60
C SER A 43 -3.00 0.43 -12.76
N VAL A 44 -3.69 0.75 -13.84
CA VAL A 44 -5.03 0.18 -14.07
C VAL A 44 -4.99 -1.33 -14.24
N ARG A 45 -3.84 -1.91 -14.59
CA ARG A 45 -3.72 -3.35 -14.84
C ARG A 45 -2.94 -4.11 -13.79
N LYS A 46 -2.18 -3.42 -12.92
CA LYS A 46 -1.28 -4.09 -11.99
C LYS A 46 -1.04 -3.26 -10.75
N ALA A 47 -0.91 -3.91 -9.61
CA ALA A 47 -0.41 -3.30 -8.38
C ALA A 47 0.77 -4.12 -7.88
N SER A 48 1.83 -3.46 -7.45
CA SER A 48 3.03 -4.09 -6.91
C SER A 48 3.46 -3.36 -5.66
N ALA A 49 3.93 -4.10 -4.67
CA ALA A 49 4.39 -3.50 -3.42
C ALA A 49 5.68 -4.19 -2.97
N MET A 50 6.50 -3.45 -2.23
CA MET A 50 7.78 -3.94 -1.74
C MET A 50 7.96 -3.51 -0.29
N THR A 51 8.46 -4.44 0.52
CA THR A 51 8.88 -4.19 1.90
C THR A 51 10.31 -4.65 2.05
N ALA A 52 11.22 -3.73 2.34
CA ALA A 52 12.60 -4.09 2.67
C ALA A 52 12.72 -4.36 4.17
N GLY A 53 13.74 -5.12 4.56
CA GLY A 53 14.00 -5.41 5.97
C GLY A 53 14.37 -6.85 6.18
N SER A 54 14.48 -7.25 7.46
CA SER A 54 14.97 -8.58 7.82
C SER A 54 13.88 -9.64 7.79
N TYR A 55 12.65 -9.27 8.12
CA TYR A 55 11.52 -10.20 8.17
C TYR A 55 10.32 -9.59 7.46
N PRO A 56 10.45 -9.31 6.14
CA PRO A 56 9.43 -8.56 5.44
C PRO A 56 8.22 -9.42 5.12
N LYS A 57 7.05 -8.80 5.18
CA LYS A 57 5.82 -9.36 4.65
C LYS A 57 5.05 -8.23 4.00
N THR A 58 4.56 -8.48 2.80
CA THR A 58 3.85 -7.48 2.00
C THR A 58 2.51 -8.04 1.62
N THR A 59 1.45 -7.27 1.83
CA THR A 59 0.10 -7.66 1.42
C THR A 59 -0.51 -6.51 0.65
N ILE A 60 -1.12 -6.81 -0.50
CA ILE A 60 -1.82 -5.83 -1.32
C ILE A 60 -3.31 -6.09 -1.23
N TYR A 61 -4.06 -5.02 -1.01
CA TYR A 61 -5.52 -5.02 -1.01
C TYR A 61 -5.96 -4.20 -2.22
N PRO A 62 -6.19 -4.83 -3.39
CA PRO A 62 -6.61 -4.10 -4.58
C PRO A 62 -8.11 -3.86 -4.58
N TYR A 63 -8.53 -2.80 -5.26
CA TYR A 63 -9.93 -2.46 -5.44
C TYR A 63 -10.19 -2.20 -6.92
N ARG A 64 -11.35 -2.61 -7.41
CA ARG A 64 -11.78 -2.34 -8.77
C ARG A 64 -12.99 -1.44 -8.78
N TYR A 65 -13.24 -0.81 -9.91
CA TYR A 65 -14.47 -0.06 -10.07
C TYR A 65 -15.65 -1.02 -10.25
N ALA A 66 -16.81 -0.61 -9.72
CA ALA A 66 -18.03 -1.39 -9.88
C ALA A 66 -18.44 -1.38 -11.35
N THR A 67 -18.81 -2.54 -11.88
CA THR A 67 -19.32 -2.66 -13.24
C THR A 67 -20.81 -2.38 -13.26
N GLY A 68 -21.25 -1.59 -14.23
CA GLY A 68 -22.68 -1.33 -14.44
C GLY A 68 -23.34 -0.47 -13.37
N GLY A 69 -22.56 0.09 -12.46
CA GLY A 69 -23.08 0.93 -11.39
C GLY A 69 -22.41 2.28 -11.39
N SER A 70 -22.23 2.83 -10.20
CA SER A 70 -21.52 4.08 -10.04
C SER A 70 -20.03 3.88 -10.36
N ALA A 71 -19.50 4.70 -11.27
CA ALA A 71 -18.08 4.63 -11.63
C ALA A 71 -17.16 5.00 -10.46
N ASN A 72 -17.71 5.61 -9.42
CA ASN A 72 -16.92 6.02 -8.27
C ASN A 72 -16.90 5.00 -7.15
N GLN A 73 -17.65 3.92 -7.30
CA GLN A 73 -17.71 2.89 -6.29
C GLN A 73 -16.57 1.90 -6.48
N LEU A 74 -15.79 1.68 -5.42
CA LEU A 74 -14.69 0.73 -5.43
C LEU A 74 -15.12 -0.54 -4.69
N ILE A 75 -14.77 -1.68 -5.26
CA ILE A 75 -15.11 -2.99 -4.72
C ILE A 75 -13.81 -3.72 -4.39
N PRO A 76 -13.67 -4.25 -3.17
CA PRO A 76 -12.47 -5.00 -2.82
C PRO A 76 -12.29 -6.23 -3.69
N MET A 77 -11.04 -6.50 -4.05
CA MET A 77 -10.63 -7.72 -4.74
C MET A 77 -9.87 -8.59 -3.75
N THR A 78 -9.55 -9.81 -4.16
CA THR A 78 -8.81 -10.74 -3.31
C THR A 78 -7.44 -10.16 -2.99
N ALA A 79 -7.09 -10.15 -1.71
CA ALA A 79 -5.78 -9.70 -1.25
C ALA A 79 -4.70 -10.70 -1.66
N VAL A 80 -3.50 -10.20 -1.90
CA VAL A 80 -2.34 -11.00 -2.30
C VAL A 80 -1.20 -10.69 -1.35
N SER A 81 -0.57 -11.73 -0.82
CA SER A 81 0.55 -11.59 0.11
C SER A 81 1.82 -12.21 -0.45
N GLY A 82 2.95 -11.66 -0.04
CA GLY A 82 4.27 -12.20 -0.36
C GLY A 82 5.24 -11.83 0.76
N GLY A 83 6.50 -12.16 0.58
CA GLY A 83 7.55 -11.77 1.51
C GLY A 83 7.95 -10.31 1.28
N GLY A 84 9.13 -10.09 0.70
CA GLY A 84 9.60 -8.75 0.39
C GLY A 84 8.85 -8.05 -0.73
N THR A 85 8.11 -8.79 -1.55
CA THR A 85 7.33 -8.22 -2.65
C THR A 85 6.01 -8.94 -2.78
N ALA A 86 5.03 -8.23 -3.34
CA ALA A 86 3.75 -8.81 -3.72
C ALA A 86 3.27 -8.09 -4.99
N SER A 87 2.55 -8.81 -5.83
CA SER A 87 2.02 -8.24 -7.07
C SER A 87 0.68 -8.86 -7.37
N VAL A 88 -0.22 -8.07 -7.96
CA VAL A 88 -1.51 -8.55 -8.41
C VAL A 88 -1.83 -7.89 -9.74
N TYR A 89 -2.42 -8.68 -10.67
CA TYR A 89 -2.86 -8.19 -11.96
C TYR A 89 -4.38 -8.12 -11.97
N ALA A 90 -4.91 -7.11 -12.65
CA ALA A 90 -6.35 -7.01 -12.84
C ALA A 90 -6.81 -8.12 -13.77
N PRO A 91 -7.90 -8.84 -13.42
CA PRO A 91 -8.51 -9.79 -14.35
C PRO A 91 -9.00 -9.09 -15.61
N ASP A 92 -9.16 -9.85 -16.68
CA ASP A 92 -9.69 -9.31 -17.93
C ASP A 92 -11.04 -8.66 -17.70
N GLY A 93 -11.21 -7.47 -18.25
CA GLY A 93 -12.44 -6.71 -18.13
C GLY A 93 -12.55 -5.87 -16.86
N TRP A 94 -11.57 -5.95 -15.97
CA TRP A 94 -11.56 -5.17 -14.74
C TRP A 94 -10.36 -4.22 -14.75
N ASP A 95 -10.55 -3.05 -14.14
CA ASP A 95 -9.48 -2.09 -13.93
C ASP A 95 -9.31 -1.83 -12.45
N ILE A 96 -8.07 -1.74 -12.02
CA ILE A 96 -7.77 -1.37 -10.64
C ILE A 96 -8.03 0.11 -10.49
N GLY A 97 -8.82 0.48 -9.48
CA GLY A 97 -9.11 1.89 -9.18
C GLY A 97 -8.37 2.41 -7.98
N LYS A 98 -7.80 1.50 -7.16
CA LYS A 98 -7.09 1.85 -5.94
C LYS A 98 -6.38 0.61 -5.44
N ALA A 99 -5.27 0.78 -4.77
CA ALA A 99 -4.68 -0.29 -3.99
C ALA A 99 -4.17 0.25 -2.66
N GLU A 100 -4.24 -0.60 -1.65
CA GLU A 100 -3.63 -0.38 -0.36
C GLU A 100 -2.61 -1.47 -0.15
N SER A 101 -1.54 -1.18 0.58
CA SER A 101 -0.57 -2.21 0.91
C SER A 101 -0.25 -2.16 2.39
N LEU A 102 -0.12 -3.34 2.97
CA LEU A 102 0.32 -3.52 4.34
C LEU A 102 1.75 -4.04 4.30
N HIS A 103 2.64 -3.31 4.92
CA HIS A 103 4.05 -3.65 5.00
C HIS A 103 4.37 -4.02 6.44
N GLU A 104 4.94 -5.19 6.64
CA GLU A 104 5.28 -5.68 7.97
C GLU A 104 6.74 -6.06 8.01
N ASN A 105 7.37 -5.79 9.15
CA ASN A 105 8.74 -6.17 9.37
C ASN A 105 8.88 -6.48 10.86
N GLY A 106 8.94 -7.78 11.20
CA GLY A 106 9.11 -8.20 12.58
C GLY A 106 7.99 -7.76 13.51
N GLY A 107 6.75 -7.69 13.02
CA GLY A 107 5.60 -7.30 13.84
C GLY A 107 5.27 -5.82 13.82
N VAL A 108 6.13 -5.00 13.22
CA VAL A 108 5.85 -3.58 13.01
C VAL A 108 5.20 -3.42 11.65
N LYS A 109 4.20 -2.56 11.54
CA LYS A 109 3.35 -2.47 10.35
C LYS A 109 3.24 -1.03 9.87
N ALA A 110 3.07 -0.87 8.57
CA ALA A 110 2.78 0.42 7.93
C ALA A 110 1.89 0.20 6.73
N TYR A 111 1.04 1.17 6.42
CA TYR A 111 0.16 1.12 5.26
C TYR A 111 0.55 2.19 4.24
N LEU A 112 0.40 1.84 2.98
CA LEU A 112 0.46 2.80 1.88
C LEU A 112 -0.82 2.70 1.06
N VAL A 113 -1.19 3.79 0.40
CA VAL A 113 -2.35 3.86 -0.48
C VAL A 113 -1.93 4.56 -1.75
N ALA A 114 -2.34 4.03 -2.89
CA ALA A 114 -2.07 4.66 -4.18
C ALA A 114 -3.23 4.44 -5.14
N TYR A 115 -3.34 5.34 -6.11
CA TYR A 115 -4.35 5.30 -7.17
C TYR A 115 -3.62 5.29 -8.51
N PRO A 116 -4.20 4.63 -9.52
CA PRO A 116 -3.57 4.60 -10.85
C PRO A 116 -3.35 5.97 -11.45
#